data_053c9825e88dffa58c1da2791fe21b24
#
_entry.id   053c9825e88dffa58c1da2791fe21b24
#
_cell.length_a   1.000
_cell.length_b   1.000
_cell.length_c   1.000
_cell.angle_alpha   90.00
_cell.angle_beta   90.00
_cell.angle_gamma   90.00
#
_symmetry.space_group_name_H-M   'P 1'
#
loop_
_entity.id
_entity.type
_entity.pdbx_description
1 polymer ?
#
loop_
_entity_poly.entity_id
_entity_poly.type
_entity_poly.pdbx_seq_one_letter_code
_entity_poly.pdbx_strand_id
1 'polypeptide(L)'
;VGVNGGVFRVTEGLQKEFGEDRVFDTPLAESGIGGLALGLTVEGFRPVMEIQFLGFVFEVFDEVAGQIARTRFRSGGSKTAPVTIRTPFGGGVHTPELHADNLEGILAQSPGIKVVIPSGPYDAKGLLLSSIRSNDPVVYLEHMKLYRSFREEVPEEEYTIEIGKANVKKEGNDITLIAYGAMVQESEKAAEELEKEGYSVEVIDLRTVQPIDIDTLVASV
;
A
#
# COMPACT_ATOMS: atom_id res chain seq x y z
N VAL A 1 -5.72 13.38 -8.56
CA VAL A 1 -4.77 12.57 -9.37
C VAL A 1 -4.61 13.10 -10.79
N GLY A 2 -5.63 13.80 -11.33
CA GLY A 2 -5.62 14.33 -12.70
C GLY A 2 -4.73 15.56 -12.86
N VAL A 3 -5.33 16.75 -12.87
CA VAL A 3 -4.64 18.01 -13.25
C VAL A 3 -3.42 18.32 -12.38
N ASN A 4 -3.54 18.15 -11.07
CA ASN A 4 -2.49 18.54 -10.10
C ASN A 4 -1.63 17.37 -9.58
N GLY A 5 -1.88 16.15 -10.00
CA GLY A 5 -1.13 14.98 -9.57
C GLY A 5 -1.33 14.54 -8.11
N GLY A 6 -2.47 14.89 -7.50
CA GLY A 6 -2.78 14.60 -6.10
C GLY A 6 -2.09 15.55 -5.12
N VAL A 7 -2.36 15.38 -3.82
CA VAL A 7 -1.83 16.25 -2.75
C VAL A 7 -0.30 16.19 -2.67
N PHE A 8 0.27 15.01 -2.83
CA PHE A 8 1.72 14.79 -2.79
C PHE A 8 2.38 14.79 -4.17
N ARG A 9 1.62 15.11 -5.22
CA ARG A 9 2.07 15.17 -6.63
C ARG A 9 2.68 13.88 -7.16
N VAL A 10 2.22 12.73 -6.64
CA VAL A 10 2.72 11.41 -7.05
C VAL A 10 2.36 11.08 -8.49
N THR A 11 1.21 11.59 -8.97
CA THR A 11 0.69 11.37 -10.32
C THR A 11 0.84 12.60 -11.23
N GLU A 12 1.70 13.57 -10.85
CA GLU A 12 1.92 14.79 -11.64
C GLU A 12 2.43 14.43 -13.05
N GLY A 13 1.79 15.01 -14.06
CA GLY A 13 2.13 14.79 -15.47
C GLY A 13 1.41 13.62 -16.13
N LEU A 14 0.88 12.65 -15.38
CA LEU A 14 0.23 11.47 -15.97
C LEU A 14 -0.99 11.83 -16.83
N GLN A 15 -1.82 12.79 -16.42
CA GLN A 15 -2.97 13.21 -17.23
C GLN A 15 -2.52 13.82 -18.56
N LYS A 16 -1.46 14.60 -18.55
CA LYS A 16 -0.90 15.22 -19.77
C LYS A 16 -0.36 14.15 -20.73
N GLU A 17 0.21 13.08 -20.20
CA GLU A 17 0.83 12.02 -20.99
C GLU A 17 -0.22 11.01 -21.51
N PHE A 18 -1.16 10.59 -20.66
CA PHE A 18 -2.10 9.51 -20.97
C PHE A 18 -3.53 9.96 -21.29
N GLY A 19 -3.83 11.25 -21.15
CA GLY A 19 -5.13 11.83 -21.43
C GLY A 19 -6.13 11.79 -20.28
N GLU A 20 -7.16 12.62 -20.39
CA GLU A 20 -8.22 12.78 -19.37
C GLU A 20 -9.11 11.53 -19.24
N ASP A 21 -9.27 10.75 -20.30
CA ASP A 21 -10.03 9.49 -20.25
C ASP A 21 -9.33 8.39 -19.41
N ARG A 22 -8.03 8.54 -19.17
CA ARG A 22 -7.24 7.57 -18.43
C ARG A 22 -6.87 8.06 -17.03
N VAL A 23 -6.62 9.35 -16.87
CA VAL A 23 -6.21 9.97 -15.63
C VAL A 23 -7.07 11.21 -15.39
N PHE A 24 -8.01 11.13 -14.47
CA PHE A 24 -9.01 12.17 -14.25
C PHE A 24 -9.27 12.45 -12.78
N ASP A 25 -9.74 13.63 -12.50
CA ASP A 25 -10.23 14.02 -11.19
C ASP A 25 -11.73 13.74 -11.08
N THR A 26 -12.18 13.46 -9.88
CA THR A 26 -13.59 13.31 -9.51
C THR A 26 -13.97 14.42 -8.51
N PRO A 27 -15.24 14.66 -8.23
CA PRO A 27 -15.63 15.34 -7.01
C PRO A 27 -15.03 14.64 -5.78
N LEU A 28 -14.73 15.40 -4.72
CA LEU A 28 -14.33 14.86 -3.42
C LEU A 28 -15.54 14.22 -2.73
N ALA A 29 -15.78 12.97 -3.10
CA ALA A 29 -16.86 12.15 -2.58
C ALA A 29 -16.38 10.69 -2.62
N GLU A 30 -15.78 10.23 -1.55
CA GLU A 30 -15.05 8.97 -1.49
C GLU A 30 -15.94 7.77 -1.83
N SER A 31 -17.20 7.74 -1.36
CA SER A 31 -18.17 6.71 -1.78
C SER A 31 -18.41 6.72 -3.28
N GLY A 32 -18.49 7.91 -3.90
CA GLY A 32 -18.62 8.05 -5.34
C GLY A 32 -17.41 7.54 -6.10
N ILE A 33 -16.19 7.79 -5.57
CA ILE A 33 -14.94 7.27 -6.12
C ILE A 33 -14.90 5.74 -6.05
N GLY A 34 -15.27 5.17 -4.89
CA GLY A 34 -15.32 3.71 -4.68
C GLY A 34 -16.36 3.04 -5.59
N GLY A 35 -17.57 3.62 -5.69
CA GLY A 35 -18.62 3.12 -6.57
C GLY A 35 -18.23 3.17 -8.04
N LEU A 36 -17.58 4.27 -8.49
CA LEU A 36 -17.05 4.38 -9.84
C LEU A 36 -15.98 3.33 -10.11
N ALA A 37 -15.04 3.14 -9.19
CA ALA A 37 -13.98 2.13 -9.31
C ALA A 37 -14.58 0.72 -9.45
N LEU A 38 -15.58 0.38 -8.64
CA LEU A 38 -16.28 -0.91 -8.76
C LEU A 38 -16.96 -1.04 -10.14
N GLY A 39 -17.68 -0.01 -10.59
CA GLY A 39 -18.33 0.01 -11.91
C GLY A 39 -17.33 -0.22 -13.05
N LEU A 40 -16.19 0.44 -13.00
CA LEU A 40 -15.11 0.26 -13.99
C LEU A 40 -14.60 -1.19 -14.05
N THR A 41 -14.55 -1.91 -12.92
CA THR A 41 -14.16 -3.33 -12.95
C THR A 41 -15.15 -4.21 -13.66
N VAL A 42 -16.44 -3.87 -13.62
CA VAL A 42 -17.51 -4.61 -14.35
C VAL A 42 -17.31 -4.47 -15.85
N GLU A 43 -16.82 -3.33 -16.30
CA GLU A 43 -16.49 -3.05 -17.71
C GLU A 43 -15.09 -3.56 -18.12
N GLY A 44 -14.39 -4.28 -17.23
CA GLY A 44 -13.10 -4.91 -17.51
C GLY A 44 -11.87 -4.03 -17.30
N PHE A 45 -12.03 -2.85 -16.72
CA PHE A 45 -10.91 -2.01 -16.36
C PHE A 45 -10.23 -2.45 -15.05
N ARG A 46 -9.01 -1.97 -14.84
CA ARG A 46 -8.24 -2.09 -13.58
C ARG A 46 -8.04 -0.69 -12.99
N PRO A 47 -9.02 -0.16 -12.28
CA PRO A 47 -8.91 1.19 -11.75
C PRO A 47 -7.89 1.27 -10.63
N VAL A 48 -7.14 2.36 -10.61
CA VAL A 48 -6.32 2.81 -9.50
C VAL A 48 -6.99 4.05 -8.94
N MET A 49 -7.69 3.90 -7.83
CA MET A 49 -8.33 5.02 -7.16
C MET A 49 -7.44 5.55 -6.03
N GLU A 50 -7.50 6.85 -5.80
CA GLU A 50 -6.80 7.50 -4.70
C GLU A 50 -7.79 8.07 -3.69
N ILE A 51 -7.62 7.69 -2.43
CA ILE A 51 -8.22 8.36 -1.29
C ILE A 51 -7.17 9.34 -0.77
N GLN A 52 -7.55 10.59 -0.56
CA GLN A 52 -6.61 11.67 -0.30
C GLN A 52 -5.76 11.47 0.97
N PHE A 53 -6.37 10.93 2.02
CA PHE A 53 -5.73 10.48 3.26
C PHE A 53 -6.50 9.29 3.84
N LEU A 54 -5.79 8.39 4.51
CA LEU A 54 -6.40 7.15 5.01
C LEU A 54 -7.56 7.39 5.99
N GLY A 55 -7.53 8.47 6.77
CA GLY A 55 -8.64 8.84 7.66
C GLY A 55 -9.98 8.99 6.94
N PHE A 56 -9.99 9.34 5.65
CA PHE A 56 -11.21 9.42 4.85
C PHE A 56 -11.71 8.07 4.33
N VAL A 57 -11.02 6.97 4.64
CA VAL A 57 -11.49 5.62 4.28
C VAL A 57 -12.87 5.31 4.85
N PHE A 58 -13.24 5.94 5.97
CA PHE A 58 -14.57 5.75 6.56
C PHE A 58 -15.71 6.21 5.65
N GLU A 59 -15.47 7.22 4.80
CA GLU A 59 -16.43 7.72 3.81
C GLU A 59 -16.69 6.74 2.65
N VAL A 60 -15.77 5.78 2.43
CA VAL A 60 -15.82 4.79 1.34
C VAL A 60 -15.79 3.35 1.86
N PHE A 61 -15.93 3.17 3.18
CA PHE A 61 -15.71 1.86 3.80
C PHE A 61 -16.72 0.81 3.35
N ASP A 62 -17.98 1.19 3.11
CA ASP A 62 -18.99 0.25 2.58
C ASP A 62 -18.60 -0.23 1.17
N GLU A 63 -18.18 0.66 0.29
CA GLU A 63 -17.75 0.30 -1.05
C GLU A 63 -16.52 -0.61 -1.01
N VAL A 64 -15.53 -0.28 -0.19
CA VAL A 64 -14.28 -1.05 -0.10
C VAL A 64 -14.49 -2.40 0.58
N ALA A 65 -14.98 -2.42 1.81
CA ALA A 65 -15.12 -3.65 2.59
C ALA A 65 -16.44 -4.38 2.33
N GLY A 66 -17.51 -3.64 2.03
CA GLY A 66 -18.86 -4.17 1.79
C GLY A 66 -19.07 -4.68 0.36
N GLN A 67 -18.54 -3.99 -0.65
CA GLN A 67 -18.81 -4.29 -2.05
C GLN A 67 -17.60 -4.84 -2.79
N ILE A 68 -16.52 -4.06 -2.92
CA ILE A 68 -15.32 -4.41 -3.71
C ILE A 68 -14.69 -5.70 -3.18
N ALA A 69 -14.40 -5.75 -1.88
CA ALA A 69 -13.77 -6.90 -1.23
C ALA A 69 -14.55 -8.20 -1.39
N ARG A 70 -15.88 -8.13 -1.42
CA ARG A 70 -16.77 -9.31 -1.41
C ARG A 70 -17.26 -9.73 -2.77
N THR A 71 -16.91 -9.02 -3.83
CA THR A 71 -17.37 -9.31 -5.20
C THR A 71 -17.05 -10.73 -5.64
N ARG A 72 -15.82 -11.21 -5.43
CA ARG A 72 -15.44 -12.59 -5.77
C ARG A 72 -16.26 -13.62 -5.00
N PHE A 73 -16.42 -13.46 -3.69
CA PHE A 73 -17.18 -14.38 -2.86
C PHE A 73 -18.66 -14.42 -3.27
N ARG A 74 -19.30 -13.26 -3.40
CA ARG A 74 -20.72 -13.14 -3.80
C ARG A 74 -21.03 -13.73 -5.16
N SER A 75 -20.09 -13.66 -6.09
CA SER A 75 -20.25 -14.20 -7.44
C SER A 75 -19.85 -15.66 -7.58
N GLY A 76 -19.50 -16.34 -6.48
CA GLY A 76 -18.98 -17.71 -6.54
C GLY A 76 -17.68 -17.84 -7.34
N GLY A 77 -16.85 -16.78 -7.39
CA GLY A 77 -15.60 -16.74 -8.13
C GLY A 77 -15.72 -16.33 -9.60
N SER A 78 -16.94 -16.13 -10.12
CA SER A 78 -17.15 -15.79 -11.54
C SER A 78 -16.79 -14.35 -11.89
N LYS A 79 -16.71 -13.46 -10.89
CA LYS A 79 -16.33 -12.05 -11.04
C LYS A 79 -15.20 -11.69 -10.09
N THR A 80 -14.38 -10.74 -10.49
CA THR A 80 -13.31 -10.15 -9.69
C THR A 80 -13.48 -8.65 -9.59
N ALA A 81 -12.85 -8.01 -8.62
CA ALA A 81 -12.79 -6.56 -8.48
C ALA A 81 -11.32 -6.11 -8.39
N PRO A 82 -10.61 -6.02 -9.52
CA PRO A 82 -9.20 -5.66 -9.56
C PRO A 82 -8.98 -4.15 -9.33
N VAL A 83 -9.35 -3.68 -8.14
CA VAL A 83 -9.18 -2.28 -7.73
C VAL A 83 -7.91 -2.14 -6.92
N THR A 84 -7.04 -1.20 -7.29
CA THR A 84 -5.95 -0.74 -6.45
C THR A 84 -6.36 0.55 -5.77
N ILE A 85 -6.36 0.55 -4.44
CA ILE A 85 -6.75 1.68 -3.60
C ILE A 85 -5.49 2.27 -3.01
N ARG A 86 -5.04 3.41 -3.54
CA ARG A 86 -3.88 4.14 -3.03
C ARG A 86 -4.31 5.17 -2.01
N THR A 87 -3.59 5.26 -0.90
CA THR A 87 -3.82 6.32 0.06
C THR A 87 -2.58 6.58 0.92
N PRO A 88 -2.21 7.86 1.14
CA PRO A 88 -1.21 8.23 2.12
C PRO A 88 -1.74 8.00 3.54
N PHE A 89 -0.87 7.57 4.44
CA PHE A 89 -1.18 7.29 5.84
C PHE A 89 0.00 7.60 6.76
N GLY A 90 -0.24 7.54 8.06
CA GLY A 90 0.81 7.61 9.06
C GLY A 90 1.19 9.03 9.47
N GLY A 91 1.78 9.14 10.65
CA GLY A 91 2.19 10.41 11.24
C GLY A 91 3.57 10.88 10.81
N GLY A 92 4.07 11.92 11.51
CA GLY A 92 5.43 12.43 11.37
C GLY A 92 5.60 13.62 10.42
N VAL A 93 4.50 14.13 9.83
CA VAL A 93 4.51 15.29 8.95
C VAL A 93 3.62 16.45 9.44
N HIS A 94 3.16 16.38 10.69
CA HIS A 94 2.37 17.42 11.37
C HIS A 94 1.10 17.86 10.62
N THR A 95 0.37 16.89 10.07
CA THR A 95 -0.93 17.12 9.45
C THR A 95 -2.04 17.31 10.50
N PRO A 96 -3.19 17.93 10.15
CA PRO A 96 -4.39 17.97 11.02
C PRO A 96 -4.91 16.56 11.35
N GLU A 97 -5.89 16.49 12.26
CA GLU A 97 -6.59 15.25 12.58
C GLU A 97 -7.25 14.64 11.33
N LEU A 98 -7.49 13.34 11.29
CA LEU A 98 -7.87 12.50 10.15
C LEU A 98 -6.82 12.39 9.01
N HIS A 99 -5.81 13.25 8.97
CA HIS A 99 -4.81 13.26 7.90
C HIS A 99 -3.56 12.44 8.24
N ALA A 100 -3.50 11.82 9.42
CA ALA A 100 -2.35 11.03 9.87
C ALA A 100 -2.77 9.68 10.50
N ASP A 101 -3.98 9.23 10.23
CA ASP A 101 -4.52 8.02 10.81
C ASP A 101 -3.82 6.76 10.28
N ASN A 102 -3.72 5.77 11.18
CA ASN A 102 -3.22 4.42 10.93
C ASN A 102 -4.40 3.45 11.07
N LEU A 103 -5.04 3.12 9.96
CA LEU A 103 -6.25 2.29 9.93
C LEU A 103 -6.02 0.94 9.20
N GLU A 104 -4.75 0.58 8.99
CA GLU A 104 -4.36 -0.68 8.34
C GLU A 104 -4.97 -1.90 9.04
N GLY A 105 -5.11 -1.86 10.36
CA GLY A 105 -5.71 -2.94 11.14
C GLY A 105 -7.17 -3.21 10.80
N ILE A 106 -7.98 -2.18 10.58
CA ILE A 106 -9.40 -2.31 10.17
C ILE A 106 -9.47 -2.92 8.76
N LEU A 107 -8.61 -2.48 7.86
CA LEU A 107 -8.55 -2.98 6.49
C LEU A 107 -8.06 -4.43 6.44
N ALA A 108 -7.03 -4.78 7.22
CA ALA A 108 -6.51 -6.14 7.30
C ALA A 108 -7.52 -7.16 7.88
N GLN A 109 -8.46 -6.70 8.71
CA GLN A 109 -9.55 -7.54 9.23
C GLN A 109 -10.68 -7.74 8.23
N SER A 110 -10.72 -6.97 7.14
CA SER A 110 -11.79 -7.04 6.14
C SER A 110 -11.53 -8.18 5.15
N PRO A 111 -12.36 -9.25 5.11
CA PRO A 111 -12.14 -10.39 4.21
C PRO A 111 -12.17 -9.97 2.74
N GLY A 112 -11.19 -10.46 1.97
CA GLY A 112 -11.13 -10.22 0.52
C GLY A 112 -10.27 -9.01 0.11
N ILE A 113 -9.65 -8.31 1.05
CA ILE A 113 -8.72 -7.20 0.80
C ILE A 113 -7.29 -7.68 1.09
N LYS A 114 -6.35 -7.28 0.23
CA LYS A 114 -4.92 -7.31 0.51
C LYS A 114 -4.47 -5.94 0.97
N VAL A 115 -3.56 -5.87 1.93
CA VAL A 115 -3.03 -4.60 2.47
C VAL A 115 -1.52 -4.59 2.33
N VAL A 116 -1.01 -3.70 1.49
CA VAL A 116 0.40 -3.59 1.09
C VAL A 116 0.97 -2.26 1.55
N ILE A 117 2.16 -2.29 2.14
CA ILE A 117 2.82 -1.12 2.74
C ILE A 117 4.32 -1.13 2.40
N PRO A 118 4.74 -0.48 1.31
CA PRO A 118 6.16 -0.42 0.96
C PRO A 118 6.97 0.41 1.96
N SER A 119 8.24 0.08 2.11
CA SER A 119 9.19 0.79 2.99
C SER A 119 10.27 1.57 2.23
N GLY A 120 10.39 1.38 0.91
CA GLY A 120 11.38 2.02 0.06
C GLY A 120 10.95 2.12 -1.40
N PRO A 121 11.71 2.87 -2.24
CA PRO A 121 11.38 3.11 -3.65
C PRO A 121 11.33 1.83 -4.50
N TYR A 122 12.27 0.90 -4.30
CA TYR A 122 12.29 -0.38 -5.00
C TYR A 122 11.00 -1.17 -4.72
N ASP A 123 10.64 -1.32 -3.45
CA ASP A 123 9.43 -2.01 -3.04
C ASP A 123 8.17 -1.27 -3.52
N ALA A 124 8.19 0.07 -3.48
CA ALA A 124 7.07 0.88 -3.94
C ALA A 124 6.72 0.57 -5.41
N LYS A 125 7.70 0.54 -6.31
CA LYS A 125 7.47 0.21 -7.73
C LYS A 125 6.99 -1.23 -7.90
N GLY A 126 7.71 -2.20 -7.36
CA GLY A 126 7.42 -3.62 -7.57
C GLY A 126 6.06 -4.05 -6.97
N LEU A 127 5.75 -3.59 -5.77
CA LEU A 127 4.48 -3.88 -5.09
C LEU A 127 3.29 -3.14 -5.73
N LEU A 128 3.48 -1.91 -6.24
CA LEU A 128 2.42 -1.19 -6.95
C LEU A 128 2.06 -1.91 -8.26
N LEU A 129 3.04 -2.35 -9.01
CA LEU A 129 2.79 -3.15 -10.23
C LEU A 129 2.08 -4.46 -9.90
N SER A 130 2.49 -5.16 -8.84
CA SER A 130 1.80 -6.37 -8.36
C SER A 130 0.36 -6.08 -7.94
N SER A 131 0.13 -4.94 -7.29
CA SER A 131 -1.21 -4.51 -6.84
C SER A 131 -2.14 -4.25 -8.03
N ILE A 132 -1.68 -3.52 -9.04
CA ILE A 132 -2.44 -3.23 -10.26
C ILE A 132 -2.76 -4.50 -11.04
N ARG A 133 -1.88 -5.49 -11.02
CA ARG A 133 -2.04 -6.79 -11.69
C ARG A 133 -2.84 -7.81 -10.90
N SER A 134 -3.08 -7.55 -9.62
CA SER A 134 -3.92 -8.42 -8.79
C SER A 134 -5.35 -8.47 -9.31
N ASN A 135 -5.94 -9.66 -9.36
CA ASN A 135 -7.35 -9.83 -9.68
C ASN A 135 -8.28 -9.57 -8.47
N ASP A 136 -7.72 -9.44 -7.29
CA ASP A 136 -8.41 -9.09 -6.05
C ASP A 136 -8.01 -7.68 -5.61
N PRO A 137 -8.86 -6.98 -4.85
CA PRO A 137 -8.59 -5.63 -4.42
C PRO A 137 -7.37 -5.54 -3.51
N VAL A 138 -6.58 -4.50 -3.72
CA VAL A 138 -5.41 -4.20 -2.92
C VAL A 138 -5.50 -2.79 -2.38
N VAL A 139 -5.42 -2.64 -1.06
CA VAL A 139 -5.18 -1.35 -0.42
C VAL A 139 -3.66 -1.17 -0.31
N TYR A 140 -3.19 -0.15 -1.01
CA TYR A 140 -1.78 0.20 -1.12
C TYR A 140 -1.51 1.45 -0.30
N LEU A 141 -0.92 1.28 0.88
CA LEU A 141 -0.71 2.32 1.87
C LEU A 141 0.67 2.95 1.73
N GLU A 142 0.72 4.24 1.53
CA GLU A 142 1.93 5.02 1.31
C GLU A 142 2.24 5.86 2.56
N HIS A 143 3.26 5.46 3.35
CA HIS A 143 3.58 6.20 4.56
C HIS A 143 4.14 7.59 4.23
N MET A 144 3.44 8.64 4.65
CA MET A 144 3.75 10.03 4.27
C MET A 144 5.18 10.47 4.59
N LYS A 145 5.74 10.00 5.71
CA LYS A 145 7.13 10.28 6.11
C LYS A 145 8.14 9.79 5.06
N LEU A 146 7.79 8.76 4.28
CA LEU A 146 8.69 8.14 3.32
C LEU A 146 8.76 8.85 1.96
N TYR A 147 7.76 9.62 1.56
CA TYR A 147 7.70 10.23 0.23
C TYR A 147 8.97 11.01 -0.20
N ARG A 148 9.69 11.59 0.76
CA ARG A 148 10.90 12.38 0.50
C ARG A 148 12.02 12.11 1.50
N SER A 149 12.00 10.95 2.19
CA SER A 149 12.96 10.64 3.25
C SER A 149 14.34 10.27 2.72
N PHE A 150 14.39 9.54 1.61
CA PHE A 150 15.64 9.08 1.00
C PHE A 150 15.45 8.78 -0.49
N ARG A 151 16.54 8.49 -1.15
CA ARG A 151 16.58 8.06 -2.56
C ARG A 151 17.27 6.72 -2.66
N GLU A 152 16.80 5.91 -3.60
CA GLU A 152 17.32 4.58 -3.91
C GLU A 152 17.33 4.40 -5.41
N GLU A 153 18.29 3.65 -5.94
CA GLU A 153 18.28 3.26 -7.35
C GLU A 153 17.16 2.23 -7.58
N VAL A 154 16.32 2.52 -8.54
CA VAL A 154 15.21 1.65 -8.93
C VAL A 154 15.42 1.26 -10.39
N PRO A 155 15.43 -0.06 -10.73
CA PRO A 155 15.55 -0.50 -12.11
C PRO A 155 14.49 0.16 -13.01
N GLU A 156 14.88 0.56 -14.22
CA GLU A 156 13.93 1.12 -15.21
C GLU A 156 13.03 0.02 -15.75
N GLU A 157 13.55 -1.19 -15.89
CA GLU A 157 12.81 -2.35 -16.35
C GLU A 157 11.63 -2.66 -15.44
N GLU A 158 10.65 -3.32 -16.04
CA GLU A 158 9.48 -3.79 -15.33
C GLU A 158 9.82 -4.97 -14.42
N TYR A 159 9.42 -4.89 -13.14
CA TYR A 159 9.49 -6.00 -12.20
C TYR A 159 8.32 -5.96 -11.23
N THR A 160 8.01 -7.09 -10.65
CA THR A 160 6.96 -7.25 -9.63
C THR A 160 7.56 -7.85 -8.37
N ILE A 161 6.95 -7.54 -7.23
CA ILE A 161 7.24 -8.17 -5.95
C ILE A 161 6.00 -8.94 -5.51
N GLU A 162 6.16 -10.17 -5.08
CA GLU A 162 5.05 -11.00 -4.64
C GLU A 162 4.37 -10.43 -3.39
N ILE A 163 3.05 -10.22 -3.47
CA ILE A 163 2.24 -9.76 -2.34
C ILE A 163 2.11 -10.91 -1.33
N GLY A 164 2.37 -10.62 -0.06
CA GLY A 164 2.36 -11.63 1.00
C GLY A 164 3.73 -12.26 1.25
N LYS A 165 4.80 -11.67 0.70
CA LYS A 165 6.18 -12.06 0.98
C LYS A 165 6.95 -10.94 1.66
N ALA A 166 7.45 -11.24 2.86
CA ALA A 166 8.32 -10.37 3.61
C ALA A 166 9.74 -10.34 3.01
N ASN A 167 10.53 -9.36 3.44
CA ASN A 167 11.92 -9.23 3.06
C ASN A 167 12.81 -9.19 4.30
N VAL A 168 13.73 -10.11 4.43
CA VAL A 168 14.80 -10.02 5.42
C VAL A 168 15.80 -8.97 4.94
N LYS A 169 15.69 -7.77 5.50
CA LYS A 169 16.55 -6.63 5.16
C LYS A 169 17.96 -6.81 5.72
N LYS A 170 18.05 -7.50 6.85
CA LYS A 170 19.28 -7.76 7.56
C LYS A 170 19.15 -9.09 8.31
N GLU A 171 20.15 -9.94 8.16
CA GLU A 171 20.26 -11.18 8.92
C GLU A 171 20.80 -10.93 10.33
N GLY A 172 20.34 -11.69 11.32
CA GLY A 172 20.80 -11.63 12.71
C GLY A 172 20.41 -12.86 13.50
N ASN A 173 20.99 -13.04 14.71
CA ASN A 173 20.78 -14.27 15.49
C ASN A 173 20.36 -14.03 16.94
N ASP A 174 20.41 -12.79 17.44
CA ASP A 174 20.09 -12.51 18.85
C ASP A 174 18.74 -11.84 19.04
N ILE A 175 18.37 -10.95 18.10
CA ILE A 175 17.14 -10.16 18.17
C ILE A 175 16.54 -10.05 16.76
N THR A 176 15.22 -10.27 16.62
CA THR A 176 14.50 -10.04 15.38
C THR A 176 13.59 -8.82 15.52
N LEU A 177 13.77 -7.82 14.67
CA LEU A 177 12.91 -6.64 14.55
C LEU A 177 11.99 -6.81 13.34
N ILE A 178 10.68 -6.86 13.57
CA ILE A 178 9.66 -7.02 12.53
C ILE A 178 8.94 -5.69 12.37
N ALA A 179 8.96 -5.12 11.16
CA ALA A 179 8.39 -3.81 10.89
C ALA A 179 7.74 -3.71 9.51
N TYR A 180 7.07 -2.60 9.23
CA TYR A 180 6.58 -2.20 7.92
C TYR A 180 6.58 -0.68 7.75
N GLY A 181 6.54 -0.21 6.51
CA GLY A 181 6.51 1.21 6.18
C GLY A 181 7.68 1.97 6.77
N ALA A 182 7.43 3.14 7.39
CA ALA A 182 8.49 3.98 7.94
C ALA A 182 9.24 3.34 9.12
N MET A 183 8.64 2.38 9.81
CA MET A 183 9.28 1.73 10.97
C MET A 183 10.41 0.79 10.57
N VAL A 184 10.47 0.36 9.31
CA VAL A 184 11.61 -0.44 8.81
C VAL A 184 12.91 0.35 8.93
N GLN A 185 12.94 1.61 8.50
CA GLN A 185 14.12 2.46 8.64
C GLN A 185 14.53 2.71 10.09
N GLU A 186 13.55 2.89 10.98
CA GLU A 186 13.84 3.05 12.41
C GLU A 186 14.39 1.74 13.01
N SER A 187 13.90 0.59 12.54
CA SER A 187 14.43 -0.72 12.93
C SER A 187 15.86 -0.95 12.42
N GLU A 188 16.16 -0.56 11.17
CA GLU A 188 17.52 -0.62 10.62
C GLU A 188 18.52 0.21 11.46
N LYS A 189 18.14 1.45 11.82
CA LYS A 189 18.95 2.31 12.69
C LYS A 189 19.15 1.70 14.09
N ALA A 190 18.07 1.17 14.69
CA ALA A 190 18.16 0.52 15.98
C ALA A 190 19.07 -0.72 15.94
N ALA A 191 18.99 -1.50 14.85
CA ALA A 191 19.88 -2.64 14.63
C ALA A 191 21.36 -2.21 14.55
N GLU A 192 21.67 -1.11 13.85
CA GLU A 192 23.03 -0.57 13.77
C GLU A 192 23.55 -0.09 15.13
N GLU A 193 22.70 0.43 16.00
CA GLU A 193 23.07 0.83 17.36
C GLU A 193 23.31 -0.37 18.24
N LEU A 194 22.45 -1.37 18.23
CA LEU A 194 22.59 -2.60 19.00
C LEU A 194 23.81 -3.42 18.58
N GLU A 195 24.20 -3.39 17.31
CA GLU A 195 25.44 -4.04 16.85
C GLU A 195 26.69 -3.44 17.48
N LYS A 196 26.72 -2.13 17.76
CA LYS A 196 27.84 -1.50 18.47
C LYS A 196 27.94 -1.98 19.92
N GLU A 197 26.84 -2.47 20.47
CA GLU A 197 26.76 -3.10 21.79
C GLU A 197 27.04 -4.60 21.77
N GLY A 198 27.22 -5.20 20.57
CA GLY A 198 27.60 -6.59 20.37
C GLY A 198 26.44 -7.55 20.08
N TYR A 199 25.24 -7.05 19.83
CA TYR A 199 24.10 -7.88 19.44
C TYR A 199 24.02 -8.08 17.93
N SER A 200 23.68 -9.28 17.49
CA SER A 200 23.39 -9.62 16.10
C SER A 200 21.87 -9.46 15.84
N VAL A 201 21.48 -8.43 15.09
CA VAL A 201 20.07 -8.04 14.94
C VAL A 201 19.56 -8.34 13.52
N GLU A 202 18.49 -9.11 13.44
CA GLU A 202 17.73 -9.32 12.22
C GLU A 202 16.68 -8.22 12.05
N VAL A 203 16.46 -7.77 10.81
CA VAL A 203 15.38 -6.84 10.47
C VAL A 203 14.54 -7.41 9.35
N ILE A 204 13.25 -7.60 9.61
CA ILE A 204 12.28 -8.10 8.62
C ILE A 204 11.28 -7.00 8.27
N ASP A 205 11.21 -6.67 6.98
CA ASP A 205 10.17 -5.83 6.41
C ASP A 205 9.00 -6.69 5.94
N LEU A 206 7.85 -6.53 6.55
CA LEU A 206 6.65 -7.30 6.22
C LEU A 206 6.13 -7.01 4.81
N ARG A 207 6.32 -5.81 4.27
CA ARG A 207 5.77 -5.36 2.98
C ARG A 207 4.26 -5.48 2.85
N THR A 208 3.68 -6.50 3.47
CA THR A 208 2.25 -6.84 3.40
C THR A 208 1.75 -7.22 4.78
N VAL A 209 0.71 -6.55 5.26
CA VAL A 209 0.08 -6.90 6.55
C VAL A 209 -1.14 -7.81 6.36
N GLN A 210 -1.63 -7.94 5.12
CA GLN A 210 -2.66 -8.89 4.73
C GLN A 210 -2.49 -9.31 3.25
N PRO A 211 -2.19 -10.59 2.96
CA PRO A 211 -1.81 -11.64 3.91
C PRO A 211 -0.42 -11.38 4.51
N ILE A 212 -0.22 -11.78 5.76
CA ILE A 212 1.10 -11.73 6.40
C ILE A 212 1.91 -12.99 6.03
N ASP A 213 3.23 -12.84 5.82
CA ASP A 213 4.15 -13.95 5.52
C ASP A 213 4.56 -14.68 6.81
N ILE A 214 3.68 -15.54 7.30
CA ILE A 214 3.92 -16.33 8.50
C ILE A 214 5.14 -17.25 8.34
N ASP A 215 5.36 -17.80 7.14
CA ASP A 215 6.46 -18.74 6.92
C ASP A 215 7.82 -18.08 7.14
N THR A 216 8.02 -16.87 6.62
CA THR A 216 9.26 -16.10 6.85
C THR A 216 9.41 -15.75 8.33
N LEU A 217 8.34 -15.31 9.00
CA LEU A 217 8.41 -14.95 10.42
C LEU A 217 8.73 -16.14 11.32
N VAL A 218 8.12 -17.31 11.07
CA VAL A 218 8.38 -18.51 11.86
C VAL A 218 9.77 -19.09 11.59
N ALA A 219 10.32 -18.89 10.40
CA ALA A 219 11.68 -19.34 10.09
C ALA A 219 12.78 -18.51 10.79
N SER A 220 12.45 -17.30 11.23
CA SER A 220 13.37 -16.38 11.91
C SER A 220 13.34 -16.49 13.43
N VAL A 221 12.46 -17.28 14.05
CA VAL A 221 12.26 -17.33 15.51
C VAL A 221 12.68 -18.69 16.09
#